data_ee98f7c082dff837c65482c8fe3aa540
#
_entry.id   ee98f7c082dff837c65482c8fe3aa540
#
_cell.length_a   1.000
_cell.length_b   1.000
_cell.length_c   1.000
_cell.angle_alpha   90.00
_cell.angle_beta   90.00
_cell.angle_gamma   90.00
#
_symmetry.space_group_name_H-M   'P 1'
#
loop_
_entity.id
_entity.type
_entity.pdbx_description
1 polymer ?
#
loop_
_entity_poly.entity_id
_entity_poly.type
_entity_poly.pdbx_seq_one_letter_code
_entity_poly.pdbx_strand_id
1 'polypeptide(L)'
;LMAFIEIQGLFKRFKNVVAINHIQLEVKKGEMLTLLGPSGCGKTTTLRCIAGLERPDEGDIIIDGKPMLSQGFVQPSKRGIGMVFQNYAVWPHMKVYNNVVYGLKLQRLSRQSIKEKAQTVLKLVGLDGLEDRYPAQLSGGQQQRVALARALVGNPKVLLLDEPLSNLDAKLREELRFEIKSLVRRMGITSVYVTHDQAEAMVISDRIAVMESGNVVQIGNAQEIYQKPANRFVADFIGTMNFMSGKVVEVVPDSNAVYVRTEFSEKMLCAIPDHTVVKAGEKVYASIRPEDVEIYTESPQTKENLFKGTIVHKAYLGNFLYFFVNVNDTMIRAQVPHHLPQEEGQELYLCLNPQKSVVLL
;
A
#
# COMPACT_ATOMS: atom_id res chain seq x y z
N LEU A 1 15.83 12.13 -11.75
CA LEU A 1 14.51 12.76 -12.01
C LEU A 1 14.20 13.63 -10.80
N MET A 2 13.92 14.92 -11.02
CA MET A 2 13.56 15.86 -9.94
C MET A 2 12.23 15.44 -9.32
N ALA A 3 12.10 15.58 -7.99
CA ALA A 3 10.86 15.42 -7.27
C ALA A 3 9.82 16.43 -7.77
N PHE A 4 8.57 16.00 -7.92
CA PHE A 4 7.47 16.85 -8.34
C PHE A 4 6.60 17.31 -7.16
N ILE A 5 6.48 16.43 -6.15
CA ILE A 5 5.93 16.79 -4.84
C ILE A 5 7.02 16.46 -3.83
N GLU A 6 7.33 17.42 -2.96
CA GLU A 6 8.26 17.23 -1.84
C GLU A 6 7.54 17.61 -0.54
N ILE A 7 7.63 16.76 0.44
CA ILE A 7 7.15 17.00 1.80
C ILE A 7 8.39 17.08 2.69
N GLN A 8 8.57 18.19 3.39
CA GLN A 8 9.76 18.51 4.17
C GLN A 8 9.40 18.75 5.62
N GLY A 9 9.66 17.75 6.50
CA GLY A 9 9.45 17.86 7.93
C GLY A 9 8.01 18.16 8.33
N LEU A 10 7.03 17.61 7.60
CA LEU A 10 5.62 17.91 7.80
C LEU A 10 5.15 17.38 9.15
N PHE A 11 4.61 18.28 9.98
CA PHE A 11 4.06 17.96 11.30
C PHE A 11 2.63 18.44 11.42
N LYS A 12 1.77 17.59 12.00
CA LYS A 12 0.38 17.94 12.29
C LYS A 12 -0.11 17.29 13.57
N ARG A 13 -0.67 18.11 14.45
CA ARG A 13 -1.31 17.69 15.70
C ARG A 13 -2.77 18.12 15.71
N PHE A 14 -3.62 17.26 16.21
CA PHE A 14 -5.00 17.57 16.55
C PHE A 14 -5.18 17.41 18.05
N LYS A 15 -5.32 18.53 18.77
CA LYS A 15 -5.35 18.54 20.25
C LYS A 15 -4.14 17.79 20.82
N ASN A 16 -4.36 16.61 21.41
CA ASN A 16 -3.32 15.79 22.04
C ASN A 16 -2.79 14.66 21.15
N VAL A 17 -3.30 14.51 19.92
CA VAL A 17 -2.92 13.43 19.00
C VAL A 17 -2.01 13.98 17.91
N VAL A 18 -0.80 13.43 17.79
CA VAL A 18 0.10 13.67 16.67
C VAL A 18 -0.36 12.80 15.50
N ALA A 19 -0.90 13.43 14.46
CA ALA A 19 -1.38 12.74 13.27
C ALA A 19 -0.29 12.57 12.21
N ILE A 20 0.67 13.51 12.13
CA ILE A 20 1.83 13.47 11.24
C ILE A 20 3.04 13.92 12.07
N ASN A 21 4.10 13.14 12.03
CA ASN A 21 5.29 13.36 12.85
C ASN A 21 6.54 13.62 11.99
N HIS A 22 6.76 14.87 11.58
CA HIS A 22 7.91 15.36 10.82
C HIS A 22 8.27 14.50 9.59
N ILE A 23 7.25 14.05 8.83
CA ILE A 23 7.49 13.19 7.68
C ILE A 23 8.26 13.90 6.56
N GLN A 24 9.10 13.12 5.88
CA GLN A 24 9.76 13.51 4.64
C GLN A 24 9.36 12.55 3.53
N LEU A 25 8.95 13.07 2.39
CA LEU A 25 8.45 12.26 1.29
C LEU A 25 8.64 12.97 -0.05
N GLU A 26 9.02 12.22 -1.06
CA GLU A 26 9.17 12.71 -2.43
C GLU A 26 8.34 11.88 -3.40
N VAL A 27 7.65 12.54 -4.32
CA VAL A 27 6.93 11.92 -5.43
C VAL A 27 7.52 12.43 -6.74
N LYS A 28 7.96 11.53 -7.60
CA LYS A 28 8.54 11.87 -8.91
C LYS A 28 7.44 12.28 -9.88
N LYS A 29 7.81 13.04 -10.92
CA LYS A 29 6.86 13.43 -11.96
C LYS A 29 6.30 12.20 -12.69
N GLY A 30 4.97 12.12 -12.79
CA GLY A 30 4.25 11.01 -13.41
C GLY A 30 4.21 9.73 -12.57
N GLU A 31 4.74 9.73 -11.36
CA GLU A 31 4.71 8.62 -10.43
C GLU A 31 3.36 8.53 -9.71
N MET A 32 2.91 7.32 -9.44
CA MET A 32 1.85 7.02 -8.48
C MET A 32 2.46 6.50 -7.18
N LEU A 33 2.50 7.35 -6.16
CA LEU A 33 2.90 6.98 -4.81
C LEU A 33 1.66 6.64 -3.98
N THR A 34 1.66 5.49 -3.31
CA THR A 34 0.60 5.11 -2.38
C THR A 34 1.03 5.28 -0.93
N LEU A 35 0.22 5.98 -0.14
CA LEU A 35 0.31 5.99 1.31
C LEU A 35 -0.52 4.82 1.85
N LEU A 36 0.14 3.83 2.44
CA LEU A 36 -0.46 2.60 2.94
C LEU A 36 -0.22 2.49 4.46
N GLY A 37 -1.21 2.03 5.22
CA GLY A 37 -1.07 1.84 6.66
C GLY A 37 -2.42 1.62 7.36
N PRO A 38 -2.45 1.29 8.64
CA PRO A 38 -3.66 1.09 9.40
C PRO A 38 -4.49 2.37 9.53
N SER A 39 -5.75 2.23 9.95
CA SER A 39 -6.62 3.38 10.21
C SER A 39 -6.03 4.29 11.27
N GLY A 40 -6.08 5.61 11.04
CA GLY A 40 -5.56 6.60 11.98
C GLY A 40 -4.04 6.86 11.92
N CYS A 41 -3.26 6.21 11.05
CA CYS A 41 -1.81 6.45 10.96
C CYS A 41 -1.40 7.74 10.23
N GLY A 42 -2.34 8.60 9.78
CA GLY A 42 -2.02 9.92 9.22
C GLY A 42 -2.16 10.05 7.70
N LYS A 43 -2.48 9.00 6.94
CA LYS A 43 -2.57 9.01 5.44
C LYS A 43 -3.47 10.12 4.89
N THR A 44 -4.74 10.10 5.27
CA THR A 44 -5.73 11.10 4.84
C THR A 44 -5.36 12.52 5.28
N THR A 45 -4.79 12.66 6.47
CA THR A 45 -4.30 13.96 6.96
C THR A 45 -3.16 14.48 6.08
N THR A 46 -2.20 13.63 5.73
CA THR A 46 -1.11 13.96 4.80
C THR A 46 -1.65 14.37 3.43
N LEU A 47 -2.59 13.58 2.89
CA LEU A 47 -3.24 13.89 1.61
C LEU A 47 -3.95 15.25 1.64
N ARG A 48 -4.69 15.54 2.72
CA ARG A 48 -5.38 16.82 2.90
C ARG A 48 -4.43 18.00 3.07
N CYS A 49 -3.28 17.79 3.69
CA CYS A 49 -2.21 18.81 3.75
C CYS A 49 -1.67 19.12 2.34
N ILE A 50 -1.43 18.11 1.49
CA ILE A 50 -1.02 18.30 0.10
C ILE A 50 -2.10 19.06 -0.67
N ALA A 51 -3.38 18.71 -0.49
CA ALA A 51 -4.51 19.39 -1.11
C ALA A 51 -4.68 20.84 -0.64
N GLY A 52 -4.14 21.20 0.53
CA GLY A 52 -4.38 22.50 1.19
C GLY A 52 -5.73 22.58 1.90
N LEU A 53 -6.39 21.44 2.13
CA LEU A 53 -7.64 21.32 2.89
C LEU A 53 -7.37 21.27 4.41
N GLU A 54 -6.16 20.86 4.78
CA GLU A 54 -5.65 20.90 6.15
C GLU A 54 -4.35 21.69 6.17
N ARG A 55 -4.18 22.55 7.18
CA ARG A 55 -2.95 23.30 7.37
C ARG A 55 -2.06 22.54 8.35
N PRO A 56 -0.84 22.13 7.97
CA PRO A 56 0.10 21.55 8.91
C PRO A 56 0.57 22.61 9.92
N ASP A 57 1.09 22.15 11.04
CA ASP A 57 1.60 23.02 12.10
C ASP A 57 3.06 23.40 11.84
N GLU A 58 3.84 22.47 11.21
CA GLU A 58 5.24 22.69 10.84
C GLU A 58 5.57 22.04 9.50
N GLY A 59 6.70 22.42 8.90
CA GLY A 59 7.20 21.88 7.63
C GLY A 59 6.68 22.61 6.42
N ASP A 60 7.06 22.13 5.23
CA ASP A 60 6.59 22.67 3.95
C ASP A 60 6.21 21.55 2.96
N ILE A 61 5.44 21.92 1.96
CA ILE A 61 5.06 21.10 0.82
C ILE A 61 5.41 21.88 -0.44
N ILE A 62 6.22 21.27 -1.31
CA ILE A 62 6.63 21.86 -2.58
C ILE A 62 5.94 21.09 -3.69
N ILE A 63 5.26 21.78 -4.62
CA ILE A 63 4.61 21.18 -5.79
C ILE A 63 5.11 21.89 -7.04
N ASP A 64 5.69 21.12 -7.98
CA ASP A 64 6.28 21.67 -9.21
C ASP A 64 7.26 22.82 -8.93
N GLY A 65 8.14 22.64 -7.92
CA GLY A 65 9.13 23.61 -7.47
C GLY A 65 8.57 24.82 -6.71
N LYS A 66 7.26 24.87 -6.41
CA LYS A 66 6.63 25.99 -5.70
C LYS A 66 6.27 25.59 -4.28
N PRO A 67 6.74 26.33 -3.25
CA PRO A 67 6.35 26.10 -1.87
C PRO A 67 4.88 26.46 -1.64
N MET A 68 4.19 25.66 -0.84
CA MET A 68 2.76 25.83 -0.57
C MET A 68 2.47 26.48 0.78
N LEU A 69 3.48 26.64 1.64
CA LEU A 69 3.33 27.09 3.02
C LEU A 69 4.32 28.19 3.39
N SER A 70 5.63 28.02 3.15
CA SER A 70 6.69 28.92 3.64
C SER A 70 6.67 30.33 3.05
N GLN A 71 6.15 30.49 1.83
CA GLN A 71 5.95 31.81 1.19
C GLN A 71 4.50 32.31 1.30
N GLY A 72 3.74 31.77 2.25
CA GLY A 72 2.31 32.03 2.44
C GLY A 72 1.44 30.84 2.03
N PHE A 73 0.35 30.64 2.74
CA PHE A 73 -0.56 29.51 2.49
C PHE A 73 -1.23 29.61 1.12
N VAL A 74 -0.87 28.69 0.22
CA VAL A 74 -1.51 28.59 -1.09
C VAL A 74 -2.86 27.86 -0.97
N GLN A 75 -3.95 28.53 -1.34
CA GLN A 75 -5.29 27.98 -1.29
C GLN A 75 -5.45 26.75 -2.19
N PRO A 76 -6.31 25.75 -1.85
CA PRO A 76 -6.52 24.52 -2.63
C PRO A 76 -6.77 24.78 -4.12
N SER A 77 -7.61 25.75 -4.45
CA SER A 77 -7.96 26.12 -5.83
C SER A 77 -6.80 26.61 -6.69
N LYS A 78 -5.68 27.01 -6.06
CA LYS A 78 -4.48 27.53 -6.73
C LYS A 78 -3.33 26.52 -6.81
N ARG A 79 -3.48 25.31 -6.23
CA ARG A 79 -2.46 24.28 -6.22
C ARG A 79 -2.39 23.42 -7.49
N GLY A 80 -3.40 23.54 -8.40
CA GLY A 80 -3.45 22.75 -9.63
C GLY A 80 -3.70 21.26 -9.39
N ILE A 81 -4.47 20.94 -8.36
CA ILE A 81 -4.75 19.58 -7.87
C ILE A 81 -6.17 19.17 -8.22
N GLY A 82 -6.34 17.93 -8.70
CA GLY A 82 -7.61 17.22 -8.71
C GLY A 82 -7.68 16.27 -7.52
N MET A 83 -8.85 16.13 -6.89
CA MET A 83 -9.02 15.23 -5.75
C MET A 83 -10.27 14.38 -5.88
N VAL A 84 -10.13 13.09 -5.60
CA VAL A 84 -11.22 12.13 -5.43
C VAL A 84 -11.32 11.81 -3.95
N PHE A 85 -12.50 12.02 -3.36
CA PHE A 85 -12.79 11.78 -1.96
C PHE A 85 -13.32 10.37 -1.73
N GLN A 86 -13.19 9.84 -0.54
CA GLN A 86 -13.61 8.51 -0.13
C GLN A 86 -15.11 8.25 -0.37
N ASN A 87 -15.96 9.25 -0.14
CA ASN A 87 -17.41 9.18 -0.39
C ASN A 87 -17.81 9.74 -1.78
N TYR A 88 -16.83 9.81 -2.70
CA TYR A 88 -16.97 10.40 -4.06
C TYR A 88 -17.38 11.89 -4.06
N ALA A 89 -18.07 12.39 -3.06
CA ALA A 89 -18.60 13.75 -2.93
C ALA A 89 -19.36 14.22 -4.18
N VAL A 90 -20.09 13.31 -4.83
CA VAL A 90 -20.91 13.61 -6.01
C VAL A 90 -22.18 14.31 -5.54
N TRP A 91 -22.56 15.43 -6.17
CA TRP A 91 -23.76 16.18 -5.83
C TRP A 91 -25.01 15.46 -6.34
N PRO A 92 -25.90 14.96 -5.45
CA PRO A 92 -27.00 14.09 -5.85
C PRO A 92 -28.10 14.83 -6.63
N HIS A 93 -28.21 16.14 -6.45
CA HIS A 93 -29.19 17.02 -7.14
C HIS A 93 -28.72 17.51 -8.49
N MET A 94 -27.52 17.19 -8.91
CA MET A 94 -26.95 17.58 -10.20
C MET A 94 -26.77 16.35 -11.11
N LYS A 95 -27.08 16.54 -12.41
CA LYS A 95 -26.75 15.55 -13.45
C LYS A 95 -25.26 15.32 -13.56
N VAL A 96 -24.85 14.18 -14.13
CA VAL A 96 -23.42 13.80 -14.36
C VAL A 96 -22.65 14.94 -15.03
N TYR A 97 -23.17 15.47 -16.14
CA TYR A 97 -22.54 16.59 -16.83
C TYR A 97 -22.26 17.77 -15.90
N ASN A 98 -23.25 18.19 -15.12
CA ASN A 98 -23.10 19.34 -14.23
C ASN A 98 -22.15 19.09 -13.07
N ASN A 99 -22.09 17.85 -12.56
CA ASN A 99 -21.07 17.43 -11.58
C ASN A 99 -19.65 17.60 -12.14
N VAL A 100 -19.42 17.14 -13.36
CA VAL A 100 -18.11 17.16 -14.01
C VAL A 100 -17.67 18.60 -14.31
N VAL A 101 -18.53 19.40 -14.93
CA VAL A 101 -18.17 20.76 -15.40
C VAL A 101 -18.20 21.84 -14.33
N TYR A 102 -18.64 21.53 -13.12
CA TYR A 102 -18.83 22.54 -12.07
C TYR A 102 -17.60 23.41 -11.84
N GLY A 103 -16.43 22.79 -11.68
CA GLY A 103 -15.16 23.51 -11.49
C GLY A 103 -14.75 24.36 -12.71
N LEU A 104 -15.06 23.91 -13.93
CA LEU A 104 -14.77 24.66 -15.15
C LEU A 104 -15.61 25.93 -15.29
N LYS A 105 -16.87 25.89 -14.82
CA LYS A 105 -17.76 27.07 -14.83
C LYS A 105 -17.20 28.24 -14.01
N LEU A 106 -16.39 27.96 -13.00
CA LEU A 106 -15.71 28.96 -12.16
C LEU A 106 -14.50 29.59 -12.83
N GLN A 107 -13.94 28.95 -13.89
CA GLN A 107 -12.71 29.36 -14.56
C GLN A 107 -12.93 30.37 -15.72
N ARG A 108 -14.14 30.89 -15.92
CA ARG A 108 -14.51 31.86 -16.99
C ARG A 108 -14.20 31.34 -18.41
N LEU A 109 -14.26 30.04 -18.65
CA LEU A 109 -14.09 29.40 -19.96
C LEU A 109 -15.35 29.60 -20.83
N SER A 110 -15.16 29.54 -22.15
CA SER A 110 -16.31 29.56 -23.08
C SER A 110 -17.16 28.29 -22.94
N ARG A 111 -18.46 28.41 -23.22
CA ARG A 111 -19.39 27.25 -23.20
C ARG A 111 -18.92 26.13 -24.10
N GLN A 112 -18.38 26.47 -25.26
CA GLN A 112 -17.86 25.51 -26.22
C GLN A 112 -16.63 24.73 -25.63
N SER A 113 -15.67 25.44 -25.04
CA SER A 113 -14.49 24.81 -24.40
C SER A 113 -14.88 23.91 -23.21
N ILE A 114 -15.87 24.32 -22.40
CA ILE A 114 -16.42 23.49 -21.31
C ILE A 114 -16.99 22.19 -21.86
N LYS A 115 -17.81 22.28 -22.95
CA LYS A 115 -18.45 21.13 -23.58
C LYS A 115 -17.42 20.14 -24.13
N GLU A 116 -16.39 20.61 -24.84
CA GLU A 116 -15.34 19.80 -25.42
C GLU A 116 -14.51 19.07 -24.32
N LYS A 117 -14.12 19.80 -23.27
CA LYS A 117 -13.39 19.20 -22.12
C LYS A 117 -14.25 18.14 -21.41
N ALA A 118 -15.55 18.42 -21.21
CA ALA A 118 -16.46 17.47 -20.57
C ALA A 118 -16.62 16.20 -21.41
N GLN A 119 -16.86 16.33 -22.71
CA GLN A 119 -16.98 15.17 -23.61
C GLN A 119 -15.72 14.33 -23.63
N THR A 120 -14.54 14.97 -23.70
CA THR A 120 -13.26 14.28 -23.67
C THR A 120 -13.08 13.49 -22.39
N VAL A 121 -13.32 14.07 -21.23
CA VAL A 121 -13.12 13.38 -19.94
C VAL A 121 -14.18 12.31 -19.69
N LEU A 122 -15.45 12.55 -20.05
CA LEU A 122 -16.52 11.56 -19.90
C LEU A 122 -16.24 10.32 -20.75
N LYS A 123 -15.81 10.49 -21.99
CA LYS A 123 -15.37 9.39 -22.85
C LYS A 123 -14.14 8.67 -22.27
N LEU A 124 -13.19 9.42 -21.70
CA LEU A 124 -11.97 8.89 -21.10
C LEU A 124 -12.26 7.94 -19.93
N VAL A 125 -13.27 8.25 -19.09
CA VAL A 125 -13.69 7.44 -17.95
C VAL A 125 -14.85 6.48 -18.27
N GLY A 126 -15.27 6.34 -19.51
CA GLY A 126 -16.33 5.43 -19.94
C GLY A 126 -17.73 5.80 -19.43
N LEU A 127 -18.04 7.09 -19.40
CA LEU A 127 -19.35 7.63 -19.03
C LEU A 127 -20.09 8.30 -20.21
N ASP A 128 -19.65 8.06 -21.43
CA ASP A 128 -20.28 8.56 -22.65
C ASP A 128 -21.74 8.09 -22.74
N GLY A 129 -22.67 9.00 -23.02
CA GLY A 129 -24.13 8.73 -23.05
C GLY A 129 -24.81 8.72 -21.67
N LEU A 130 -24.10 9.01 -20.58
CA LEU A 130 -24.67 9.08 -19.23
C LEU A 130 -24.77 10.52 -18.68
N GLU A 131 -24.50 11.52 -19.51
CA GLU A 131 -24.37 12.93 -19.14
C GLU A 131 -25.60 13.48 -18.43
N ASP A 132 -26.76 13.05 -18.86
CA ASP A 132 -28.08 13.53 -18.39
C ASP A 132 -28.63 12.79 -17.17
N ARG A 133 -27.96 11.70 -16.74
CA ARG A 133 -28.37 10.93 -15.56
C ARG A 133 -28.02 11.66 -14.26
N TYR A 134 -28.81 11.36 -13.23
CA TYR A 134 -28.51 11.73 -11.85
C TYR A 134 -27.71 10.65 -11.15
N PRO A 135 -26.90 10.99 -10.12
CA PRO A 135 -26.10 10.01 -9.38
C PRO A 135 -26.89 8.80 -8.86
N ALA A 136 -28.13 9.01 -8.40
CA ALA A 136 -29.00 7.93 -7.92
C ALA A 136 -29.36 6.88 -9.00
N GLN A 137 -29.15 7.18 -10.27
CA GLN A 137 -29.39 6.28 -11.40
C GLN A 137 -28.14 5.54 -11.86
N LEU A 138 -27.03 5.69 -11.11
CA LEU A 138 -25.72 5.14 -11.43
C LEU A 138 -25.31 4.06 -10.43
N SER A 139 -24.60 3.04 -10.90
CA SER A 139 -23.90 2.11 -10.01
C SER A 139 -22.77 2.80 -9.21
N GLY A 140 -22.30 2.18 -8.12
CA GLY A 140 -21.18 2.71 -7.32
C GLY A 140 -19.93 2.98 -8.16
N GLY A 141 -19.57 2.06 -9.05
CA GLY A 141 -18.43 2.27 -9.96
C GLY A 141 -18.64 3.41 -10.96
N GLN A 142 -19.88 3.61 -11.45
CA GLN A 142 -20.20 4.77 -12.30
C GLN A 142 -20.11 6.08 -11.50
N GLN A 143 -20.57 6.12 -10.24
CA GLN A 143 -20.44 7.29 -9.38
C GLN A 143 -18.97 7.63 -9.11
N GLN A 144 -18.14 6.63 -8.89
CA GLN A 144 -16.69 6.80 -8.75
C GLN A 144 -16.06 7.39 -10.03
N ARG A 145 -16.44 6.89 -11.21
CA ARG A 145 -15.98 7.44 -12.49
C ARG A 145 -16.43 8.90 -12.68
N VAL A 146 -17.61 9.29 -12.17
CA VAL A 146 -18.04 10.71 -12.14
C VAL A 146 -17.10 11.54 -11.26
N ALA A 147 -16.76 11.07 -10.07
CA ALA A 147 -15.81 11.76 -9.18
C ALA A 147 -14.41 11.90 -9.83
N LEU A 148 -13.95 10.84 -10.51
CA LEU A 148 -12.69 10.83 -11.25
C LEU A 148 -12.74 11.82 -12.43
N ALA A 149 -13.82 11.82 -13.23
CA ALA A 149 -14.01 12.78 -14.32
C ALA A 149 -13.98 14.24 -13.81
N ARG A 150 -14.66 14.51 -12.69
CA ARG A 150 -14.65 15.83 -12.05
C ARG A 150 -13.25 16.26 -11.60
N ALA A 151 -12.46 15.34 -11.06
CA ALA A 151 -11.09 15.62 -10.65
C ALA A 151 -10.16 15.91 -11.85
N LEU A 152 -10.40 15.26 -12.99
CA LEU A 152 -9.54 15.30 -14.18
C LEU A 152 -9.92 16.39 -15.19
N VAL A 153 -11.17 16.84 -15.24
CA VAL A 153 -11.67 17.76 -16.28
C VAL A 153 -10.92 19.08 -16.36
N GLY A 154 -10.35 19.53 -15.23
CA GLY A 154 -9.51 20.73 -15.12
C GLY A 154 -8.08 20.56 -15.60
N ASN A 155 -7.70 19.36 -16.08
CA ASN A 155 -6.34 18.99 -16.43
C ASN A 155 -5.34 19.27 -15.29
N PRO A 156 -5.52 18.65 -14.12
CA PRO A 156 -4.69 18.92 -12.95
C PRO A 156 -3.25 18.44 -13.16
N LYS A 157 -2.29 19.05 -12.47
CA LYS A 157 -0.89 18.61 -12.43
C LYS A 157 -0.69 17.42 -11.48
N VAL A 158 -1.51 17.36 -10.43
CA VAL A 158 -1.49 16.34 -9.39
C VAL A 158 -2.89 15.77 -9.21
N LEU A 159 -2.98 14.45 -9.08
CA LEU A 159 -4.22 13.75 -8.73
C LEU A 159 -4.08 13.12 -7.33
N LEU A 160 -4.96 13.51 -6.43
CA LEU A 160 -5.04 12.94 -5.08
C LEU A 160 -6.27 12.02 -5.00
N LEU A 161 -6.08 10.81 -4.48
CA LEU A 161 -7.13 9.79 -4.36
C LEU A 161 -7.20 9.32 -2.89
N ASP A 162 -8.27 9.68 -2.20
CA ASP A 162 -8.50 9.34 -0.79
C ASP A 162 -9.43 8.12 -0.71
N GLU A 163 -8.87 6.91 -0.55
CA GLU A 163 -9.57 5.62 -0.49
C GLU A 163 -10.67 5.46 -1.57
N PRO A 164 -10.37 5.68 -2.86
CA PRO A 164 -11.41 5.83 -3.89
C PRO A 164 -12.21 4.55 -4.17
N LEU A 165 -11.74 3.38 -3.74
CA LEU A 165 -12.37 2.09 -3.98
C LEU A 165 -13.04 1.47 -2.73
N SER A 166 -12.96 2.13 -1.56
CA SER A 166 -13.38 1.55 -0.28
C SER A 166 -14.88 1.19 -0.22
N ASN A 167 -15.74 1.89 -0.95
CA ASN A 167 -17.20 1.72 -0.92
C ASN A 167 -17.73 0.76 -2.01
N LEU A 168 -16.85 -0.03 -2.64
CA LEU A 168 -17.22 -0.95 -3.72
C LEU A 168 -17.08 -2.41 -3.26
N ASP A 169 -17.86 -3.29 -3.90
CA ASP A 169 -17.70 -4.74 -3.75
C ASP A 169 -16.34 -5.22 -4.28
N ALA A 170 -15.90 -6.41 -3.83
CA ALA A 170 -14.56 -6.92 -4.11
C ALA A 170 -14.28 -7.08 -5.62
N LYS A 171 -15.24 -7.58 -6.40
CA LYS A 171 -15.06 -7.82 -7.83
C LYS A 171 -14.91 -6.52 -8.61
N LEU A 172 -15.80 -5.57 -8.36
CA LEU A 172 -15.76 -4.25 -9.01
C LEU A 172 -14.51 -3.47 -8.59
N ARG A 173 -14.07 -3.60 -7.34
CA ARG A 173 -12.83 -3.01 -6.84
C ARG A 173 -11.61 -3.52 -7.60
N GLU A 174 -11.54 -4.83 -7.86
CA GLU A 174 -10.45 -5.44 -8.63
C GLU A 174 -10.39 -4.89 -10.07
N GLU A 175 -11.52 -4.82 -10.76
CA GLU A 175 -11.61 -4.27 -12.12
C GLU A 175 -11.17 -2.80 -12.17
N LEU A 176 -11.72 -1.95 -11.30
CA LEU A 176 -11.46 -0.51 -11.27
C LEU A 176 -10.02 -0.16 -10.84
N ARG A 177 -9.37 -1.00 -10.07
CA ARG A 177 -7.95 -0.87 -9.70
C ARG A 177 -7.04 -0.78 -10.93
N PHE A 178 -7.22 -1.69 -11.89
CA PHE A 178 -6.46 -1.69 -13.14
C PHE A 178 -6.83 -0.51 -14.04
N GLU A 179 -8.11 -0.12 -14.08
CA GLU A 179 -8.56 1.02 -14.87
C GLU A 179 -7.94 2.34 -14.38
N ILE A 180 -7.95 2.59 -13.07
CA ILE A 180 -7.34 3.80 -12.48
C ILE A 180 -5.84 3.83 -12.80
N LYS A 181 -5.12 2.73 -12.61
CA LYS A 181 -3.69 2.64 -12.94
C LYS A 181 -3.43 2.97 -14.40
N SER A 182 -4.18 2.34 -15.31
CA SER A 182 -4.05 2.56 -16.75
C SER A 182 -4.35 4.02 -17.13
N LEU A 183 -5.42 4.59 -16.56
CA LEU A 183 -5.82 5.97 -16.81
C LEU A 183 -4.74 6.97 -16.39
N VAL A 184 -4.26 6.86 -15.15
CA VAL A 184 -3.23 7.75 -14.59
C VAL A 184 -1.93 7.67 -15.39
N ARG A 185 -1.49 6.45 -15.74
CA ARG A 185 -0.30 6.23 -16.59
C ARG A 185 -0.45 6.85 -17.97
N ARG A 186 -1.59 6.64 -18.63
CA ARG A 186 -1.86 7.20 -19.97
C ARG A 186 -1.86 8.72 -19.97
N MET A 187 -2.32 9.34 -18.89
CA MET A 187 -2.33 10.79 -18.74
C MET A 187 -0.99 11.36 -18.26
N GLY A 188 -0.07 10.55 -17.75
CA GLY A 188 1.21 10.98 -17.19
C GLY A 188 1.09 11.90 -15.97
N ILE A 189 -0.02 11.78 -15.21
CA ILE A 189 -0.30 12.63 -14.04
C ILE A 189 0.43 12.10 -12.83
N THR A 190 1.09 12.99 -12.08
CA THR A 190 1.66 12.66 -10.78
C THR A 190 0.54 12.43 -9.77
N SER A 191 0.57 11.33 -9.04
CA SER A 191 -0.56 10.93 -8.20
C SER A 191 -0.12 10.49 -6.80
N VAL A 192 -0.94 10.86 -5.80
CA VAL A 192 -0.85 10.30 -4.44
C VAL A 192 -2.15 9.56 -4.16
N TYR A 193 -2.02 8.29 -3.85
CA TYR A 193 -3.13 7.38 -3.55
C TYR A 193 -3.11 7.02 -2.07
N VAL A 194 -4.25 7.03 -1.41
CA VAL A 194 -4.40 6.59 -0.02
C VAL A 194 -5.27 5.35 -0.01
N THR A 195 -4.81 4.32 0.67
CA THR A 195 -5.60 3.12 0.95
C THR A 195 -5.14 2.43 2.23
N HIS A 196 -5.99 1.59 2.79
CA HIS A 196 -5.63 0.59 3.80
C HIS A 196 -5.62 -0.84 3.22
N ASP A 197 -6.01 -1.00 1.95
CA ASP A 197 -6.00 -2.28 1.24
C ASP A 197 -4.63 -2.54 0.62
N GLN A 198 -3.96 -3.61 1.12
CA GLN A 198 -2.63 -4.00 0.67
C GLN A 198 -2.63 -4.42 -0.79
N ALA A 199 -3.66 -5.15 -1.24
CA ALA A 199 -3.75 -5.62 -2.62
C ALA A 199 -3.94 -4.46 -3.60
N GLU A 200 -4.65 -3.39 -3.19
CA GLU A 200 -4.70 -2.15 -3.97
C GLU A 200 -3.32 -1.52 -4.11
N ALA A 201 -2.64 -1.31 -2.99
CA ALA A 201 -1.31 -0.70 -2.98
C ALA A 201 -0.31 -1.48 -3.85
N MET A 202 -0.28 -2.81 -3.70
CA MET A 202 0.64 -3.67 -4.47
C MET A 202 0.41 -3.61 -5.99
N VAL A 203 -0.84 -3.48 -6.44
CA VAL A 203 -1.17 -3.46 -7.87
C VAL A 203 -1.03 -2.08 -8.49
N ILE A 204 -1.52 -1.04 -7.80
CA ILE A 204 -1.66 0.31 -8.37
C ILE A 204 -0.32 1.06 -8.41
N SER A 205 0.49 0.94 -7.35
CA SER A 205 1.59 1.84 -7.07
C SER A 205 2.82 1.63 -7.95
N ASP A 206 3.55 2.70 -8.20
CA ASP A 206 4.95 2.63 -8.61
C ASP A 206 5.86 2.53 -7.38
N ARG A 207 5.51 3.28 -6.30
CA ARG A 207 6.09 3.14 -4.96
C ARG A 207 5.01 3.21 -3.89
N ILE A 208 5.29 2.57 -2.76
CA ILE A 208 4.44 2.52 -1.57
C ILE A 208 5.21 3.15 -0.42
N ALA A 209 4.60 4.08 0.29
CA ALA A 209 5.06 4.59 1.57
C ALA A 209 4.19 3.97 2.68
N VAL A 210 4.77 3.04 3.44
CA VAL A 210 4.11 2.40 4.58
C VAL A 210 4.18 3.36 5.77
N MET A 211 3.01 3.64 6.35
CA MET A 211 2.86 4.58 7.46
C MET A 211 2.40 3.88 8.75
N GLU A 212 3.02 4.25 9.87
CA GLU A 212 2.66 3.83 11.21
C GLU A 212 2.70 5.02 12.17
N SER A 213 1.62 5.25 12.91
CA SER A 213 1.56 6.26 14.00
C SER A 213 2.14 7.62 13.62
N GLY A 214 1.78 8.13 12.44
CA GLY A 214 2.21 9.44 11.94
C GLY A 214 3.58 9.46 11.26
N ASN A 215 4.29 8.33 11.19
CA ASN A 215 5.60 8.23 10.58
C ASN A 215 5.54 7.45 9.25
N VAL A 216 6.48 7.73 8.35
CA VAL A 216 6.77 6.86 7.21
C VAL A 216 7.86 5.88 7.63
N VAL A 217 7.53 4.59 7.70
CA VAL A 217 8.45 3.53 8.19
C VAL A 217 9.24 2.85 7.08
N GLN A 218 8.68 2.78 5.88
CA GLN A 218 9.38 2.26 4.70
C GLN A 218 8.81 2.84 3.42
N ILE A 219 9.69 3.10 2.44
CA ILE A 219 9.30 3.47 1.07
C ILE A 219 10.02 2.53 0.10
N GLY A 220 9.28 1.92 -0.82
CA GLY A 220 9.83 1.03 -1.83
C GLY A 220 8.80 0.65 -2.89
N ASN A 221 9.19 -0.11 -3.91
CA ASN A 221 8.23 -0.74 -4.80
C ASN A 221 7.52 -1.92 -4.08
N ALA A 222 6.46 -2.45 -4.69
CA ALA A 222 5.66 -3.51 -4.09
C ALA A 222 6.51 -4.75 -3.71
N GLN A 223 7.46 -5.13 -4.56
CA GLN A 223 8.32 -6.29 -4.33
C GLN A 223 9.29 -6.05 -3.16
N GLU A 224 9.90 -4.86 -3.08
CA GLU A 224 10.80 -4.48 -1.97
C GLU A 224 10.06 -4.50 -0.63
N ILE A 225 8.88 -3.87 -0.57
CA ILE A 225 8.06 -3.82 0.66
C ILE A 225 7.67 -5.21 1.14
N TYR A 226 7.34 -6.12 0.20
CA TYR A 226 6.91 -7.49 0.52
C TYR A 226 8.07 -8.40 0.92
N GLN A 227 9.15 -8.39 0.12
CA GLN A 227 10.26 -9.32 0.27
C GLN A 227 11.33 -8.85 1.27
N LYS A 228 11.48 -7.53 1.44
CA LYS A 228 12.50 -6.91 2.30
C LYS A 228 11.86 -5.92 3.27
N PRO A 229 10.96 -6.36 4.17
CA PRO A 229 10.34 -5.47 5.14
C PRO A 229 11.40 -4.87 6.07
N ALA A 230 11.30 -3.56 6.33
CA ALA A 230 12.29 -2.83 7.14
C ALA A 230 12.23 -3.20 8.62
N ASN A 231 11.08 -3.66 9.12
CA ASN A 231 10.88 -4.03 10.52
C ASN A 231 9.71 -5.01 10.66
N ARG A 232 9.48 -5.48 11.88
CA ARG A 232 8.40 -6.41 12.21
C ARG A 232 7.02 -5.86 11.85
N PHE A 233 6.77 -4.55 12.08
CA PHE A 233 5.48 -3.95 11.74
C PHE A 233 5.18 -4.06 10.25
N VAL A 234 6.12 -3.69 9.38
CA VAL A 234 5.94 -3.80 7.92
C VAL A 234 5.73 -5.25 7.50
N ALA A 235 6.51 -6.19 8.08
CA ALA A 235 6.40 -7.61 7.78
C ALA A 235 5.03 -8.20 8.12
N ASP A 236 4.47 -7.81 9.28
CA ASP A 236 3.17 -8.27 9.78
C ASP A 236 2.01 -7.55 9.08
N PHE A 237 2.17 -6.26 8.83
CA PHE A 237 1.13 -5.46 8.17
C PHE A 237 0.99 -5.82 6.69
N ILE A 238 2.08 -6.22 6.00
CA ILE A 238 2.07 -6.57 4.58
C ILE A 238 2.04 -8.10 4.40
N GLY A 239 0.83 -8.63 4.28
CA GLY A 239 0.61 -10.07 4.12
C GLY A 239 0.74 -10.84 5.44
N THR A 240 0.91 -12.14 5.34
CA THR A 240 1.09 -13.03 6.50
C THR A 240 2.56 -13.39 6.66
N MET A 241 3.05 -13.49 7.90
CA MET A 241 4.43 -13.91 8.20
C MET A 241 4.47 -14.81 9.43
N ASN A 242 5.31 -15.82 9.43
CA ASN A 242 5.67 -16.57 10.62
C ASN A 242 6.75 -15.80 11.37
N PHE A 243 6.57 -15.60 12.67
CA PHE A 243 7.54 -14.96 13.53
C PHE A 243 7.95 -15.94 14.64
N MET A 244 9.24 -16.17 14.77
CA MET A 244 9.84 -17.03 15.76
C MET A 244 10.80 -16.22 16.60
N SER A 245 10.48 -16.03 17.88
CA SER A 245 11.34 -15.32 18.81
C SER A 245 12.68 -16.05 18.94
N GLY A 246 13.77 -15.30 18.94
CA GLY A 246 15.09 -15.92 19.01
C GLY A 246 16.18 -14.97 19.47
N LYS A 247 17.40 -15.53 19.51
CA LYS A 247 18.61 -14.81 19.84
C LYS A 247 19.71 -15.16 18.85
N VAL A 248 20.41 -14.15 18.35
CA VAL A 248 21.56 -14.37 17.45
C VAL A 248 22.65 -15.13 18.19
N VAL A 249 23.02 -16.28 17.66
CA VAL A 249 24.11 -17.11 18.19
C VAL A 249 25.43 -16.72 17.56
N GLU A 250 25.43 -16.58 16.23
CA GLU A 250 26.65 -16.38 15.45
C GLU A 250 26.30 -15.58 14.18
N VAL A 251 27.15 -14.62 13.83
CA VAL A 251 27.11 -13.94 12.53
C VAL A 251 28.02 -14.69 11.59
N VAL A 252 27.50 -15.14 10.44
CA VAL A 252 28.31 -15.92 9.49
C VAL A 252 29.24 -14.97 8.72
N PRO A 253 30.56 -15.12 8.82
CA PRO A 253 31.48 -14.24 8.11
C PRO A 253 31.27 -14.29 6.59
N ASP A 254 31.45 -13.15 5.93
CA ASP A 254 31.38 -13.00 4.45
C ASP A 254 30.05 -13.43 3.80
N SER A 255 29.04 -13.75 4.61
CA SER A 255 27.68 -14.01 4.16
C SER A 255 26.72 -13.08 4.90
N ASN A 256 25.77 -12.51 4.21
CA ASN A 256 24.75 -11.66 4.84
C ASN A 256 23.74 -12.54 5.62
N ALA A 257 24.22 -13.36 6.56
CA ALA A 257 23.45 -14.36 7.28
C ALA A 257 23.88 -14.51 8.74
N VAL A 258 22.97 -15.03 9.55
CA VAL A 258 23.18 -15.33 10.98
C VAL A 258 22.54 -16.65 11.35
N TYR A 259 23.11 -17.30 12.37
CA TYR A 259 22.42 -18.36 13.09
C TYR A 259 21.62 -17.77 14.25
N VAL A 260 20.36 -18.13 14.31
CA VAL A 260 19.43 -17.72 15.37
C VAL A 260 19.01 -18.96 16.16
N ARG A 261 19.13 -18.88 17.49
CA ARG A 261 18.50 -19.85 18.39
C ARG A 261 17.05 -19.43 18.58
N THR A 262 16.12 -20.30 18.25
CA THR A 262 14.68 -20.13 18.45
C THR A 262 14.16 -21.10 19.52
N GLU A 263 12.86 -21.08 19.81
CA GLU A 263 12.24 -21.99 20.78
C GLU A 263 12.34 -23.47 20.35
N PHE A 264 12.39 -23.75 19.04
CA PHE A 264 12.42 -25.11 18.49
C PHE A 264 13.73 -25.49 17.79
N SER A 265 14.69 -24.58 17.68
CA SER A 265 15.96 -24.83 17.01
C SER A 265 17.12 -24.14 17.70
N GLU A 266 18.20 -24.88 17.94
CA GLU A 266 19.46 -24.32 18.46
C GLU A 266 20.20 -23.45 17.44
N LYS A 267 20.07 -23.77 16.13
CA LYS A 267 20.70 -23.03 15.04
C LYS A 267 19.77 -23.02 13.82
N MET A 268 19.12 -21.90 13.58
CA MET A 268 18.36 -21.62 12.37
C MET A 268 19.12 -20.58 11.54
N LEU A 269 19.46 -20.90 10.30
CA LEU A 269 20.17 -19.99 9.40
C LEU A 269 19.16 -18.99 8.80
N CYS A 270 19.42 -17.70 8.96
CA CYS A 270 18.58 -16.62 8.47
C CYS A 270 19.41 -15.56 7.74
N ALA A 271 18.85 -14.97 6.71
CA ALA A 271 19.43 -13.81 6.02
C ALA A 271 19.28 -12.53 6.85
N ILE A 272 20.26 -11.65 6.76
CA ILE A 272 20.20 -10.31 7.33
C ILE A 272 19.64 -9.36 6.25
N PRO A 273 18.56 -8.61 6.49
CA PRO A 273 18.08 -7.60 5.55
C PRO A 273 19.14 -6.53 5.28
N ASP A 274 19.14 -5.97 4.06
CA ASP A 274 19.99 -4.84 3.70
C ASP A 274 19.82 -3.70 4.72
N HIS A 275 20.92 -3.07 5.12
CA HIS A 275 20.97 -1.98 6.12
C HIS A 275 20.65 -2.37 7.58
N THR A 276 20.50 -3.65 7.89
CA THR A 276 20.32 -4.15 9.27
C THR A 276 21.67 -4.62 9.80
N VAL A 277 22.03 -4.19 10.99
CA VAL A 277 23.23 -4.65 11.69
C VAL A 277 22.78 -5.43 12.91
N VAL A 278 23.13 -6.69 12.99
CA VAL A 278 22.85 -7.57 14.13
C VAL A 278 24.14 -8.07 14.78
N LYS A 279 24.10 -8.28 16.09
CA LYS A 279 25.24 -8.75 16.88
C LYS A 279 24.91 -10.06 17.58
N ALA A 280 25.92 -10.88 17.81
CA ALA A 280 25.75 -12.07 18.64
C ALA A 280 25.20 -11.69 20.03
N GLY A 281 24.22 -12.46 20.48
CA GLY A 281 23.50 -12.21 21.72
C GLY A 281 22.29 -11.30 21.62
N GLU A 282 22.02 -10.67 20.47
CA GLU A 282 20.88 -9.79 20.26
C GLU A 282 19.57 -10.58 20.13
N LYS A 283 18.48 -10.04 20.71
CA LYS A 283 17.13 -10.59 20.55
C LYS A 283 16.58 -10.17 19.20
N VAL A 284 16.07 -11.14 18.45
CA VAL A 284 15.54 -10.94 17.09
C VAL A 284 14.32 -11.82 16.87
N TYR A 285 13.61 -11.56 15.78
CA TYR A 285 12.64 -12.49 15.23
C TYR A 285 13.22 -13.13 13.96
N ALA A 286 13.35 -14.46 13.94
CA ALA A 286 13.51 -15.21 12.71
C ALA A 286 12.13 -15.25 12.04
N SER A 287 12.04 -14.87 10.77
CA SER A 287 10.75 -14.66 10.09
C SER A 287 10.77 -15.27 8.70
N ILE A 288 9.64 -15.89 8.29
CA ILE A 288 9.48 -16.46 6.95
C ILE A 288 8.04 -16.37 6.48
N ARG A 289 7.83 -16.10 5.18
CA ARG A 289 6.50 -16.12 4.58
C ARG A 289 5.97 -17.55 4.50
N PRO A 290 4.64 -17.78 4.66
CA PRO A 290 4.04 -19.11 4.54
C PRO A 290 4.28 -19.77 3.18
N GLU A 291 4.31 -19.01 2.09
CA GLU A 291 4.58 -19.47 0.72
C GLU A 291 6.04 -19.85 0.47
N ASP A 292 6.97 -19.40 1.32
CA ASP A 292 8.39 -19.73 1.24
C ASP A 292 8.75 -20.94 2.14
N VAL A 293 7.77 -21.50 2.87
CA VAL A 293 7.94 -22.74 3.65
C VAL A 293 7.74 -23.94 2.72
N GLU A 294 8.79 -24.72 2.50
CA GLU A 294 8.71 -25.95 1.71
C GLU A 294 8.31 -27.13 2.59
N ILE A 295 7.44 -28.00 2.07
CA ILE A 295 7.03 -29.21 2.80
C ILE A 295 7.45 -30.48 2.07
N TYR A 296 7.78 -31.53 2.85
CA TYR A 296 8.21 -32.84 2.38
C TYR A 296 7.54 -33.95 3.19
N THR A 297 7.13 -35.03 2.54
CA THR A 297 6.60 -36.23 3.20
C THR A 297 7.72 -37.12 3.75
N GLU A 298 8.89 -37.07 3.11
CA GLU A 298 10.09 -37.83 3.51
C GLU A 298 11.22 -36.84 3.78
N SER A 299 12.16 -37.21 4.66
CA SER A 299 13.30 -36.35 5.01
C SER A 299 14.23 -36.15 3.81
N PRO A 300 14.36 -34.96 3.24
CA PRO A 300 15.38 -34.68 2.23
C PRO A 300 16.78 -34.72 2.84
N GLN A 301 17.75 -35.39 2.16
CA GLN A 301 19.05 -35.73 2.71
C GLN A 301 20.00 -34.56 3.00
N THR A 302 19.74 -33.35 2.52
CA THR A 302 20.74 -32.26 2.54
C THR A 302 20.12 -30.85 2.61
N LYS A 303 19.14 -30.60 3.50
CA LYS A 303 18.61 -29.23 3.67
C LYS A 303 18.89 -28.67 5.06
N GLU A 304 19.40 -27.46 5.10
CA GLU A 304 19.44 -26.63 6.31
C GLU A 304 18.04 -26.19 6.71
N ASN A 305 17.83 -25.87 7.97
CA ASN A 305 16.54 -25.46 8.54
C ASN A 305 15.40 -26.47 8.27
N LEU A 306 15.73 -27.76 8.36
CA LEU A 306 14.77 -28.85 8.21
C LEU A 306 14.22 -29.27 9.57
N PHE A 307 12.89 -29.23 9.71
CA PHE A 307 12.19 -29.53 10.96
C PHE A 307 11.08 -30.53 10.73
N LYS A 308 10.94 -31.52 11.61
CA LYS A 308 9.82 -32.43 11.61
C LYS A 308 8.66 -31.81 12.41
N GLY A 309 7.44 -31.87 11.89
CA GLY A 309 6.27 -31.36 12.57
C GLY A 309 5.01 -32.14 12.23
N THR A 310 3.93 -31.85 12.96
CA THR A 310 2.61 -32.49 12.78
C THR A 310 1.60 -31.44 12.34
N ILE A 311 0.80 -31.75 11.32
CA ILE A 311 -0.30 -30.88 10.87
C ILE A 311 -1.38 -30.86 11.95
N VAL A 312 -1.61 -29.69 12.53
CA VAL A 312 -2.66 -29.47 13.56
C VAL A 312 -3.96 -29.02 12.92
N HIS A 313 -3.89 -28.09 11.94
CA HIS A 313 -5.04 -27.58 11.21
C HIS A 313 -4.76 -27.46 9.72
N LYS A 314 -5.81 -27.68 8.92
CA LYS A 314 -5.83 -27.52 7.47
C LYS A 314 -6.93 -26.52 7.09
N ALA A 315 -6.59 -25.41 6.47
CA ALA A 315 -7.55 -24.41 6.02
C ALA A 315 -7.56 -24.27 4.49
N TYR A 316 -8.71 -24.54 3.86
CA TYR A 316 -8.90 -24.42 2.41
C TYR A 316 -9.33 -22.99 2.03
N LEU A 317 -8.59 -22.34 1.15
CA LEU A 317 -8.81 -20.96 0.72
C LEU A 317 -9.12 -20.83 -0.78
N GLY A 318 -9.52 -21.92 -1.40
CA GLY A 318 -9.88 -21.99 -2.82
C GLY A 318 -8.70 -22.33 -3.71
N ASN A 319 -7.80 -21.38 -3.92
CA ASN A 319 -6.61 -21.53 -4.78
C ASN A 319 -5.39 -22.15 -4.09
N PHE A 320 -5.37 -22.18 -2.75
CA PHE A 320 -4.33 -22.81 -1.94
C PHE A 320 -4.89 -23.31 -0.60
N LEU A 321 -4.05 -24.05 0.13
CA LEU A 321 -4.28 -24.45 1.51
C LEU A 321 -3.28 -23.78 2.44
N TYR A 322 -3.70 -23.50 3.67
CA TYR A 322 -2.77 -23.33 4.78
C TYR A 322 -2.69 -24.60 5.60
N PHE A 323 -1.47 -25.09 5.82
CA PHE A 323 -1.18 -26.05 6.88
C PHE A 323 -0.63 -25.30 8.08
N PHE A 324 -1.20 -25.56 9.25
CA PHE A 324 -0.69 -25.11 10.53
C PHE A 324 0.01 -26.30 11.16
N VAL A 325 1.33 -26.25 11.19
CA VAL A 325 2.18 -27.37 11.58
C VAL A 325 2.82 -27.06 12.92
N ASN A 326 2.65 -27.94 13.90
CA ASN A 326 3.34 -27.85 15.18
C ASN A 326 4.74 -28.44 15.06
N VAL A 327 5.75 -27.63 15.34
CA VAL A 327 7.16 -27.99 15.41
C VAL A 327 7.65 -27.67 16.82
N ASN A 328 7.80 -28.68 17.69
CA ASN A 328 8.26 -28.49 19.07
C ASN A 328 7.53 -27.34 19.79
N ASP A 329 6.19 -27.40 19.86
CA ASP A 329 5.28 -26.45 20.47
C ASP A 329 5.21 -25.05 19.79
N THR A 330 5.89 -24.88 18.66
CA THR A 330 5.79 -23.67 17.82
C THR A 330 4.93 -23.94 16.60
N MET A 331 3.91 -23.09 16.38
CA MET A 331 3.03 -23.20 15.23
C MET A 331 3.60 -22.48 14.01
N ILE A 332 3.92 -23.24 12.96
CA ILE A 332 4.37 -22.72 11.66
C ILE A 332 3.26 -22.84 10.64
N ARG A 333 2.96 -21.75 9.94
CA ARG A 333 2.00 -21.73 8.83
C ARG A 333 2.74 -21.94 7.51
N ALA A 334 2.34 -22.93 6.72
CA ALA A 334 2.81 -23.15 5.35
C ALA A 334 1.67 -22.97 4.37
N GLN A 335 1.92 -22.21 3.29
CA GLN A 335 1.00 -22.11 2.16
C GLN A 335 1.36 -23.16 1.11
N VAL A 336 0.40 -23.99 0.76
CA VAL A 336 0.65 -25.14 -0.09
C VAL A 336 -0.42 -25.24 -1.21
N PRO A 337 -0.13 -25.95 -2.32
CA PRO A 337 -1.10 -26.16 -3.38
C PRO A 337 -2.39 -26.83 -2.86
N HIS A 338 -3.55 -26.41 -3.37
CA HIS A 338 -4.88 -26.83 -2.91
C HIS A 338 -5.16 -28.33 -3.07
N HIS A 339 -4.40 -29.04 -3.90
CA HIS A 339 -4.58 -30.47 -4.21
C HIS A 339 -3.72 -31.41 -3.36
N LEU A 340 -2.95 -30.89 -2.40
CA LEU A 340 -2.12 -31.74 -1.55
C LEU A 340 -3.00 -32.62 -0.64
N PRO A 341 -2.73 -33.97 -0.59
CA PRO A 341 -3.59 -34.93 0.08
C PRO A 341 -3.39 -35.04 1.59
N GLN A 342 -2.36 -34.34 2.15
CA GLN A 342 -2.03 -34.46 3.57
C GLN A 342 -3.17 -33.97 4.45
N GLU A 343 -3.40 -34.70 5.55
CA GLU A 343 -4.49 -34.48 6.49
C GLU A 343 -3.98 -34.09 7.89
N GLU A 344 -4.87 -33.56 8.71
CA GLU A 344 -4.58 -33.27 10.12
C GLU A 344 -4.11 -34.52 10.87
N GLY A 345 -3.14 -34.35 11.77
CA GLY A 345 -2.49 -35.43 12.50
C GLY A 345 -1.31 -36.11 11.78
N GLN A 346 -1.12 -35.84 10.48
CA GLN A 346 0.02 -36.41 9.76
C GLN A 346 1.32 -35.67 10.06
N GLU A 347 2.42 -36.42 10.13
CA GLU A 347 3.76 -35.89 10.24
C GLU A 347 4.33 -35.53 8.87
N LEU A 348 5.10 -34.45 8.82
CA LEU A 348 5.83 -34.01 7.63
C LEU A 348 7.10 -33.26 8.02
N TYR A 349 7.94 -32.95 7.03
CA TYR A 349 9.10 -32.14 7.20
C TYR A 349 8.87 -30.75 6.58
N LEU A 350 9.22 -29.70 7.33
CA LEU A 350 9.22 -28.33 6.88
C LEU A 350 10.69 -27.90 6.66
N CYS A 351 10.96 -27.34 5.49
CA CYS A 351 12.21 -26.63 5.24
C CYS A 351 11.91 -25.14 5.24
N LEU A 352 12.46 -24.42 6.21
CA LEU A 352 12.39 -22.95 6.28
C LEU A 352 13.58 -22.41 5.48
N ASN A 353 13.38 -22.15 4.18
CA ASN A 353 14.42 -21.76 3.24
C ASN A 353 15.33 -20.67 3.83
N PRO A 354 16.65 -20.90 4.02
CA PRO A 354 17.55 -19.95 4.68
C PRO A 354 17.65 -18.59 3.98
N GLN A 355 17.54 -18.57 2.64
CA GLN A 355 17.60 -17.32 1.86
C GLN A 355 16.32 -16.48 1.95
N LYS A 356 15.22 -17.12 2.37
CA LYS A 356 13.89 -16.51 2.55
C LYS A 356 13.53 -16.29 4.03
N SER A 357 14.28 -16.95 4.92
CA SER A 357 14.20 -16.71 6.35
C SER A 357 14.99 -15.45 6.69
N VAL A 358 14.36 -14.41 7.20
CA VAL A 358 15.00 -13.12 7.48
C VAL A 358 14.95 -12.80 8.97
N VAL A 359 15.98 -12.10 9.48
CA VAL A 359 15.96 -11.55 10.85
C VAL A 359 15.33 -10.18 10.86
N LEU A 360 14.42 -9.95 11.80
CA LEU A 360 13.80 -8.64 12.07
C LEU A 360 14.03 -8.25 13.54
N LEU A 361 14.25 -6.96 13.76
CA LEU A 361 14.40 -6.34 15.09
C LEU A 361 13.05 -5.91 15.68
#